data_7ab8cfa6e9cbe2eb7199a44d1d03bb71
#
_entry.id   7ab8cfa6e9cbe2eb7199a44d1d03bb71
#
_cell.length_a   1.000
_cell.length_b   1.000
_cell.length_c   1.000
_cell.angle_alpha   90.00
_cell.angle_beta   90.00
_cell.angle_gamma   90.00
#
_symmetry.space_group_name_H-M   'P 1'
#
loop_
_entity.id
_entity.type
_entity.pdbx_description
1 polymer ?
#
loop_
_entity_poly.entity_id
_entity_poly.type
_entity_poly.pdbx_seq_one_letter_code
_entity_poly.pdbx_strand_id
1 'polypeptide(L)'
;ARNAIQIATHKKGKPMLIVESYTVAVAMCFITMMCWGSWANTQKLASTEWQFQLFYWDYSIGVLLLALLFAFTIGSSGEEGRAFMPDISQASNEALRSAFIGGVVFNLANILLVVAIDIAGMAVAFPVAIGLALVIGVVTNYLASPIGDPTMLFTGVGLVTAAVIVCAMIYARLPQDEGRSVGKGLAISIIAGIAMGFFYRFVAASISVDFANPEAGLMTPYSAGVVFGVGLLASNCSRQAGADRLLCHVSGPT
;
A
#
# COMPACT_ATOMS: atom_id res chain seq x y z
N ALA A 1 4.95 -49.77 31.67
CA ALA A 1 5.39 -48.83 30.65
C ALA A 1 4.37 -47.71 30.55
N ARG A 2 4.62 -46.57 31.21
CA ARG A 2 3.77 -45.37 31.14
C ARG A 2 4.33 -44.49 30.03
N ASN A 3 3.61 -44.40 28.92
CA ASN A 3 3.88 -43.41 27.88
C ASN A 3 3.56 -42.04 28.45
N ALA A 4 4.58 -41.30 28.81
CA ALA A 4 4.49 -39.86 29.05
C ALA A 4 4.33 -39.17 27.69
N ILE A 5 3.10 -38.86 27.35
CA ILE A 5 2.82 -37.90 26.27
C ILE A 5 3.31 -36.55 26.75
N GLN A 6 4.47 -36.17 26.27
CA GLN A 6 5.00 -34.83 26.47
C GLN A 6 4.14 -33.89 25.61
N ILE A 7 3.09 -33.35 26.22
CA ILE A 7 2.37 -32.19 25.66
C ILE A 7 3.36 -31.03 25.74
N ALA A 8 4.01 -30.77 24.62
CA ALA A 8 4.75 -29.54 24.44
C ALA A 8 3.75 -28.39 24.62
N THR A 9 3.76 -27.77 25.78
CA THR A 9 3.06 -26.50 26.01
C THR A 9 3.72 -25.46 25.13
N HIS A 10 3.22 -25.36 23.92
CA HIS A 10 3.49 -24.21 23.05
C HIS A 10 3.06 -22.99 23.86
N LYS A 11 4.02 -22.19 24.28
CA LYS A 11 3.77 -20.92 24.96
C LYS A 11 2.91 -20.10 23.99
N LYS A 12 1.60 -20.12 24.19
CA LYS A 12 0.63 -19.37 23.39
C LYS A 12 1.05 -17.91 23.49
N GLY A 13 1.64 -17.37 22.44
CA GLY A 13 1.90 -15.95 22.35
C GLY A 13 0.57 -15.20 22.50
N LYS A 14 0.61 -13.95 22.95
CA LYS A 14 -0.61 -13.15 23.04
C LYS A 14 -1.21 -13.05 21.64
N PRO A 15 -2.48 -13.40 21.44
CA PRO A 15 -3.14 -13.37 20.14
C PRO A 15 -3.31 -11.92 19.62
N MET A 16 -3.73 -11.76 18.36
CA MET A 16 -3.98 -10.46 17.74
C MET A 16 -5.49 -10.14 17.71
N LEU A 17 -5.82 -8.87 17.51
CA LEU A 17 -7.20 -8.45 17.27
C LEU A 17 -7.64 -8.83 15.86
N ILE A 18 -8.72 -9.60 15.75
CA ILE A 18 -9.39 -9.93 14.48
C ILE A 18 -10.77 -9.27 14.47
N VAL A 19 -11.10 -8.62 13.35
CA VAL A 19 -12.41 -7.99 13.17
C VAL A 19 -13.37 -9.01 12.57
N GLU A 20 -14.20 -9.61 13.40
CA GLU A 20 -15.20 -10.60 12.97
C GLU A 20 -16.50 -9.97 12.44
N SER A 21 -16.83 -8.76 12.90
CA SER A 21 -18.04 -8.09 12.51
C SER A 21 -17.97 -7.48 11.11
N TYR A 22 -18.79 -7.97 10.18
CA TYR A 22 -18.91 -7.43 8.83
C TYR A 22 -19.20 -5.92 8.82
N THR A 23 -20.10 -5.46 9.69
CA THR A 23 -20.46 -4.03 9.79
C THR A 23 -19.25 -3.17 10.21
N VAL A 24 -18.46 -3.66 11.17
CA VAL A 24 -17.23 -2.97 11.60
C VAL A 24 -16.21 -2.95 10.47
N ALA A 25 -16.02 -4.06 9.75
CA ALA A 25 -15.13 -4.13 8.61
C ALA A 25 -15.52 -3.13 7.50
N VAL A 26 -16.82 -3.03 7.18
CA VAL A 26 -17.33 -2.04 6.22
C VAL A 26 -17.08 -0.62 6.70
N ALA A 27 -17.33 -0.31 7.99
CA ALA A 27 -17.04 1.01 8.55
C ALA A 27 -15.56 1.36 8.46
N MET A 28 -14.67 0.41 8.75
CA MET A 28 -13.22 0.59 8.60
C MET A 28 -12.81 0.83 7.14
N CYS A 29 -13.46 0.16 6.17
CA CYS A 29 -13.24 0.44 4.76
C CYS A 29 -13.60 1.90 4.39
N PHE A 30 -14.72 2.42 4.89
CA PHE A 30 -15.09 3.84 4.68
C PHE A 30 -14.05 4.79 5.27
N ILE A 31 -13.57 4.54 6.48
CA ILE A 31 -12.50 5.34 7.10
C ILE A 31 -11.23 5.30 6.24
N THR A 32 -10.83 4.12 5.77
CA THR A 32 -9.68 3.95 4.88
C THR A 32 -9.85 4.71 3.57
N MET A 33 -11.06 4.67 2.96
CA MET A 33 -11.36 5.44 1.75
C MET A 33 -11.24 6.95 1.98
N MET A 34 -11.72 7.46 3.13
CA MET A 34 -11.57 8.87 3.51
C MET A 34 -10.09 9.26 3.67
N CYS A 35 -9.29 8.41 4.32
CA CYS A 35 -7.84 8.62 4.45
C CYS A 35 -7.15 8.63 3.09
N TRP A 36 -7.48 7.66 2.22
CA TRP A 36 -6.93 7.57 0.86
C TRP A 36 -7.32 8.74 -0.03
N GLY A 37 -8.54 9.25 0.10
CA GLY A 37 -9.02 10.39 -0.66
C GLY A 37 -8.41 11.73 -0.20
N SER A 38 -7.97 11.82 1.04
CA SER A 38 -7.53 13.09 1.65
C SER A 38 -6.00 13.28 1.67
N TRP A 39 -5.18 12.22 1.60
CA TRP A 39 -3.72 12.35 1.72
C TRP A 39 -3.10 13.25 0.64
N ALA A 40 -3.58 13.19 -0.59
CA ALA A 40 -3.08 14.01 -1.70
C ALA A 40 -3.41 15.51 -1.47
N ASN A 41 -4.53 15.83 -0.82
CA ASN A 41 -4.86 17.19 -0.44
C ASN A 41 -3.94 17.69 0.67
N THR A 42 -3.60 16.84 1.65
CA THR A 42 -2.63 17.15 2.70
C THR A 42 -1.26 17.46 2.11
N GLN A 43 -0.81 16.64 1.15
CA GLN A 43 0.43 16.90 0.42
C GLN A 43 0.40 18.25 -0.31
N LYS A 44 -0.72 18.57 -0.98
CA LYS A 44 -0.87 19.85 -1.70
C LYS A 44 -0.83 21.04 -0.74
N LEU A 45 -1.42 20.94 0.44
CA LEU A 45 -1.36 21.98 1.47
C LEU A 45 0.07 22.17 2.00
N ALA A 46 0.80 21.07 2.22
CA ALA A 46 2.18 21.12 2.70
C ALA A 46 3.15 21.63 1.62
N SER A 47 2.88 21.43 0.34
CA SER A 47 3.79 21.77 -0.76
C SER A 47 4.06 23.27 -0.93
N THR A 48 3.31 24.15 -0.28
CA THR A 48 3.55 25.59 -0.28
C THR A 48 4.80 25.99 0.52
N GLU A 49 5.14 25.23 1.56
CA GLU A 49 6.26 25.51 2.48
C GLU A 49 7.26 24.35 2.58
N TRP A 50 6.84 23.15 2.18
CA TRP A 50 7.59 21.90 2.36
C TRP A 50 7.84 21.24 1.02
N GLN A 51 9.10 21.03 0.67
CA GLN A 51 9.45 20.33 -0.57
C GLN A 51 8.88 18.91 -0.55
N PHE A 52 8.35 18.45 -1.69
CA PHE A 52 7.73 17.12 -1.83
C PHE A 52 8.63 15.99 -1.29
N GLN A 53 9.93 16.06 -1.54
CA GLN A 53 10.87 15.05 -1.08
C GLN A 53 10.90 14.93 0.45
N LEU A 54 10.83 16.05 1.18
CA LEU A 54 10.80 16.07 2.65
C LEU A 54 9.46 15.55 3.16
N PHE A 55 8.34 16.03 2.59
CA PHE A 55 7.02 15.52 2.93
C PHE A 55 6.93 13.99 2.77
N TYR A 56 7.54 13.45 1.72
CA TYR A 56 7.49 12.01 1.45
C TYR A 56 8.34 11.19 2.43
N TRP A 57 9.40 11.77 3.00
CA TRP A 57 10.14 11.18 4.11
C TRP A 57 9.26 11.08 5.36
N ASP A 58 8.63 12.18 5.75
CA ASP A 58 7.73 12.20 6.91
C ASP A 58 6.57 11.22 6.74
N TYR A 59 6.00 11.16 5.54
CA TYR A 59 4.98 10.17 5.18
C TYR A 59 5.47 8.73 5.38
N SER A 60 6.64 8.40 4.88
CA SER A 60 7.19 7.03 4.95
C SER A 60 7.53 6.63 6.39
N ILE A 61 8.09 7.55 7.17
CA ILE A 61 8.34 7.37 8.60
C ILE A 61 7.02 7.19 9.34
N GLY A 62 6.03 8.03 9.05
CA GLY A 62 4.70 7.95 9.65
C GLY A 62 4.00 6.62 9.39
N VAL A 63 4.07 6.10 8.16
CA VAL A 63 3.53 4.77 7.79
C VAL A 63 4.21 3.67 8.60
N LEU A 64 5.53 3.68 8.71
CA LEU A 64 6.26 2.67 9.47
C LEU A 64 5.97 2.76 10.97
N LEU A 65 5.95 3.97 11.55
CA LEU A 65 5.63 4.16 12.96
C LEU A 65 4.20 3.72 13.29
N LEU A 66 3.24 4.03 12.44
CA LEU A 66 1.85 3.59 12.61
C LEU A 66 1.73 2.06 12.48
N ALA A 67 2.43 1.45 11.52
CA ALA A 67 2.46 0.00 11.37
C ALA A 67 3.07 -0.68 12.60
N LEU A 68 4.15 -0.15 13.16
CA LEU A 68 4.76 -0.63 14.40
C LEU A 68 3.81 -0.44 15.60
N LEU A 69 3.18 0.73 15.71
CA LEU A 69 2.19 0.97 16.77
C LEU A 69 1.06 -0.08 16.71
N PHE A 70 0.50 -0.35 15.55
CA PHE A 70 -0.53 -1.36 15.40
C PHE A 70 -0.01 -2.76 15.66
N ALA A 71 1.19 -3.11 15.22
CA ALA A 71 1.79 -4.42 15.45
C ALA A 71 2.01 -4.70 16.96
N PHE A 72 2.49 -3.72 17.71
CA PHE A 72 2.73 -3.88 19.15
C PHE A 72 1.48 -3.70 20.02
N THR A 73 0.44 -3.06 19.53
CA THR A 73 -0.83 -2.87 20.27
C THR A 73 -1.85 -3.93 19.85
N ILE A 74 -2.65 -3.64 18.83
CA ILE A 74 -3.75 -4.51 18.38
C ILE A 74 -3.28 -5.80 17.72
N GLY A 75 -2.10 -5.79 17.08
CA GLY A 75 -1.46 -6.97 16.52
C GLY A 75 -0.77 -7.88 17.56
N SER A 76 -0.81 -7.50 18.82
CA SER A 76 -0.26 -8.26 19.95
C SER A 76 -1.21 -8.35 21.16
N SER A 77 -2.50 -7.99 20.95
CA SER A 77 -3.52 -7.95 22.00
C SER A 77 -4.86 -8.41 21.43
N GLY A 78 -5.24 -9.66 21.70
CA GLY A 78 -6.49 -10.25 21.21
C GLY A 78 -6.66 -11.66 21.75
N GLU A 79 -7.56 -12.45 21.17
CA GLU A 79 -7.87 -13.81 21.64
C GLU A 79 -7.46 -14.90 20.64
N GLU A 80 -7.27 -14.54 19.35
CA GLU A 80 -6.97 -15.48 18.26
C GLU A 80 -5.80 -15.02 17.40
N GLY A 81 -5.32 -15.90 16.54
CA GLY A 81 -4.24 -15.63 15.60
C GLY A 81 -2.85 -15.70 16.23
N ARG A 82 -1.90 -14.98 15.64
CA ARG A 82 -0.50 -14.96 16.04
C ARG A 82 -0.05 -13.53 16.32
N ALA A 83 0.53 -13.29 17.50
CA ALA A 83 1.07 -11.98 17.88
C ALA A 83 2.28 -11.60 17.03
N PHE A 84 2.55 -10.29 16.91
CA PHE A 84 3.57 -9.72 16.03
C PHE A 84 4.96 -10.37 16.18
N MET A 85 5.52 -10.46 17.39
CA MET A 85 6.89 -10.98 17.57
C MET A 85 7.03 -12.46 17.18
N PRO A 86 6.17 -13.39 17.65
CA PRO A 86 6.17 -14.76 17.15
C PRO A 86 5.90 -14.88 15.66
N ASP A 87 5.06 -14.00 15.11
CA ASP A 87 4.68 -14.01 13.71
C ASP A 87 5.86 -13.64 12.81
N ILE A 88 6.56 -12.53 13.09
CA ILE A 88 7.71 -12.10 12.31
C ILE A 88 8.89 -13.09 12.42
N SER A 89 9.06 -13.75 13.58
CA SER A 89 10.16 -14.69 13.80
C SER A 89 10.02 -16.00 13.03
N GLN A 90 8.79 -16.42 12.70
CA GLN A 90 8.51 -17.65 11.96
C GLN A 90 8.31 -17.40 10.45
N ALA A 91 8.19 -16.13 10.03
CA ALA A 91 7.95 -15.77 8.66
C ALA A 91 9.04 -16.29 7.72
N SER A 92 8.65 -16.86 6.60
CA SER A 92 9.58 -17.35 5.59
C SER A 92 10.29 -16.17 4.90
N ASN A 93 11.50 -16.41 4.42
CA ASN A 93 12.22 -15.40 3.64
C ASN A 93 11.45 -14.98 2.38
N GLU A 94 10.63 -15.86 1.82
CA GLU A 94 9.80 -15.57 0.66
C GLU A 94 8.69 -14.57 1.01
N ALA A 95 7.97 -14.82 2.12
CA ALA A 95 6.94 -13.91 2.61
C ALA A 95 7.52 -12.54 2.97
N LEU A 96 8.65 -12.50 3.69
CA LEU A 96 9.33 -11.25 4.04
C LEU A 96 9.74 -10.46 2.79
N ARG A 97 10.35 -11.12 1.81
CA ARG A 97 10.75 -10.48 0.53
C ARG A 97 9.54 -9.97 -0.23
N SER A 98 8.46 -10.74 -0.28
CA SER A 98 7.23 -10.36 -0.98
C SER A 98 6.62 -9.09 -0.38
N ALA A 99 6.42 -9.02 0.93
CA ALA A 99 5.92 -7.81 1.60
C ALA A 99 6.85 -6.61 1.39
N PHE A 100 8.17 -6.80 1.51
CA PHE A 100 9.18 -5.75 1.27
C PHE A 100 9.11 -5.21 -0.16
N ILE A 101 9.07 -6.08 -1.17
CA ILE A 101 8.93 -5.70 -2.58
C ILE A 101 7.61 -4.95 -2.80
N GLY A 102 6.52 -5.40 -2.15
CA GLY A 102 5.26 -4.67 -2.16
C GLY A 102 5.43 -3.20 -1.73
N GLY A 103 6.18 -2.95 -0.65
CA GLY A 103 6.50 -1.60 -0.19
C GLY A 103 7.33 -0.79 -1.18
N VAL A 104 8.32 -1.41 -1.81
CA VAL A 104 9.16 -0.77 -2.85
C VAL A 104 8.34 -0.40 -4.09
N VAL A 105 7.50 -1.32 -4.58
CA VAL A 105 6.64 -1.09 -5.76
C VAL A 105 5.61 0.00 -5.48
N PHE A 106 5.00 -0.03 -4.30
CA PHE A 106 4.08 1.02 -3.85
C PHE A 106 4.75 2.40 -3.82
N ASN A 107 5.96 2.48 -3.27
CA ASN A 107 6.73 3.72 -3.25
C ASN A 107 6.99 4.26 -4.65
N LEU A 108 7.47 3.41 -5.56
CA LEU A 108 7.71 3.79 -6.94
C LEU A 108 6.43 4.31 -7.62
N ALA A 109 5.31 3.61 -7.43
CA ALA A 109 4.02 4.00 -7.98
C ALA A 109 3.55 5.37 -7.46
N ASN A 110 3.68 5.62 -6.16
CA ASN A 110 3.33 6.91 -5.56
C ASN A 110 4.19 8.06 -6.08
N ILE A 111 5.48 7.84 -6.24
CA ILE A 111 6.39 8.86 -6.79
C ILE A 111 6.00 9.20 -8.23
N LEU A 112 5.73 8.19 -9.05
CA LEU A 112 5.26 8.39 -10.42
C LEU A 112 3.92 9.14 -10.46
N LEU A 113 3.01 8.81 -9.53
CA LEU A 113 1.73 9.51 -9.40
C LEU A 113 1.93 11.00 -9.10
N VAL A 114 2.83 11.33 -8.18
CA VAL A 114 3.09 12.75 -7.84
C VAL A 114 3.71 13.49 -9.02
N VAL A 115 4.68 12.89 -9.72
CA VAL A 115 5.23 13.46 -10.94
C VAL A 115 4.14 13.68 -12.01
N ALA A 116 3.21 12.74 -12.13
CA ALA A 116 2.08 12.88 -13.05
C ALA A 116 1.15 14.03 -12.64
N ILE A 117 0.91 14.21 -11.34
CA ILE A 117 0.12 15.32 -10.79
C ILE A 117 0.78 16.68 -11.10
N ASP A 118 2.09 16.77 -10.94
CA ASP A 118 2.83 18.02 -11.23
C ASP A 118 2.75 18.38 -12.72
N ILE A 119 2.81 17.38 -13.60
CA ILE A 119 2.82 17.60 -15.07
C ILE A 119 1.42 17.84 -15.66
N ALA A 120 0.42 17.04 -15.26
CA ALA A 120 -0.94 17.08 -15.84
C ALA A 120 -1.99 17.67 -14.90
N GLY A 121 -1.64 17.91 -13.65
CA GLY A 121 -2.58 18.32 -12.62
C GLY A 121 -3.28 17.14 -11.93
N MET A 122 -3.64 17.36 -10.66
CA MET A 122 -4.29 16.35 -9.81
C MET A 122 -5.60 15.84 -10.42
N ALA A 123 -6.35 16.72 -11.02
CA ALA A 123 -7.68 16.43 -11.60
C ALA A 123 -7.64 15.40 -12.74
N VAL A 124 -6.52 15.31 -13.46
CA VAL A 124 -6.34 14.33 -14.56
C VAL A 124 -5.57 13.11 -14.06
N ALA A 125 -4.42 13.34 -13.43
CA ALA A 125 -3.50 12.27 -13.05
C ALA A 125 -4.08 11.33 -12.00
N PHE A 126 -4.71 11.87 -10.96
CA PHE A 126 -5.18 11.09 -9.82
C PHE A 126 -6.30 10.10 -10.18
N PRO A 127 -7.41 10.51 -10.85
CA PRO A 127 -8.46 9.57 -11.22
C PRO A 127 -7.96 8.46 -12.15
N VAL A 128 -7.09 8.79 -13.11
CA VAL A 128 -6.57 7.81 -14.06
C VAL A 128 -5.67 6.78 -13.36
N ALA A 129 -4.72 7.22 -12.56
CA ALA A 129 -3.80 6.33 -11.88
C ALA A 129 -4.52 5.45 -10.83
N ILE A 130 -5.33 6.05 -9.96
CA ILE A 130 -6.02 5.33 -8.88
C ILE A 130 -7.13 4.44 -9.43
N GLY A 131 -7.88 4.92 -10.43
CA GLY A 131 -8.91 4.11 -11.08
C GLY A 131 -8.32 2.89 -11.77
N LEU A 132 -7.22 3.05 -12.51
CA LEU A 132 -6.51 1.93 -13.15
C LEU A 132 -5.91 0.97 -12.12
N ALA A 133 -5.34 1.51 -11.03
CA ALA A 133 -4.83 0.72 -9.93
C ALA A 133 -5.91 -0.15 -9.28
N LEU A 134 -7.11 0.39 -9.08
CA LEU A 134 -8.24 -0.34 -8.54
C LEU A 134 -8.66 -1.49 -9.48
N VAL A 135 -8.84 -1.21 -10.76
CA VAL A 135 -9.24 -2.23 -11.75
C VAL A 135 -8.22 -3.35 -11.81
N ILE A 136 -6.93 -3.02 -11.99
CA ILE A 136 -5.85 -4.01 -12.07
C ILE A 136 -5.73 -4.77 -10.73
N GLY A 137 -5.79 -4.05 -9.61
CA GLY A 137 -5.70 -4.65 -8.28
C GLY A 137 -6.79 -5.67 -8.03
N VAL A 138 -8.05 -5.34 -8.33
CA VAL A 138 -9.18 -6.26 -8.17
C VAL A 138 -9.03 -7.47 -9.09
N VAL A 139 -8.76 -7.25 -10.38
CA VAL A 139 -8.64 -8.35 -11.36
C VAL A 139 -7.50 -9.30 -10.98
N THR A 140 -6.32 -8.78 -10.69
CA THR A 140 -5.14 -9.60 -10.37
C THR A 140 -5.30 -10.38 -9.07
N ASN A 141 -5.90 -9.76 -8.04
CA ASN A 141 -6.13 -10.45 -6.76
C ASN A 141 -7.26 -11.47 -6.86
N TYR A 142 -8.35 -11.16 -7.58
CA TYR A 142 -9.43 -12.12 -7.79
C TYR A 142 -8.99 -13.34 -8.58
N LEU A 143 -8.18 -13.16 -9.64
CA LEU A 143 -7.63 -14.29 -10.41
C LEU A 143 -6.70 -15.18 -9.59
N ALA A 144 -6.02 -14.61 -8.61
CA ALA A 144 -5.11 -15.35 -7.73
C ALA A 144 -5.83 -16.07 -6.58
N SER A 145 -6.88 -15.46 -6.05
CA SER A 145 -7.68 -15.99 -4.93
C SER A 145 -9.14 -15.59 -5.16
N PRO A 146 -9.93 -16.42 -5.86
CA PRO A 146 -11.31 -16.10 -6.21
C PRO A 146 -12.22 -16.27 -4.97
N ILE A 147 -12.25 -15.23 -4.13
CA ILE A 147 -13.08 -15.16 -2.92
C ILE A 147 -14.17 -14.10 -3.13
N GLY A 148 -15.40 -14.43 -2.75
CA GLY A 148 -16.58 -13.57 -2.87
C GLY A 148 -17.39 -13.77 -4.14
N ASP A 149 -18.48 -13.03 -4.26
CA ASP A 149 -19.37 -13.07 -5.43
C ASP A 149 -18.76 -12.27 -6.60
N PRO A 150 -18.41 -12.93 -7.72
CA PRO A 150 -17.81 -12.26 -8.86
C PRO A 150 -18.74 -11.22 -9.50
N THR A 151 -20.05 -11.46 -9.46
CA THR A 151 -21.03 -10.55 -10.07
C THR A 151 -21.06 -9.21 -9.34
N MET A 152 -21.14 -9.24 -8.01
CA MET A 152 -21.07 -8.03 -7.19
C MET A 152 -19.75 -7.31 -7.35
N LEU A 153 -18.63 -8.06 -7.32
CA LEU A 153 -17.29 -7.52 -7.42
C LEU A 153 -17.07 -6.79 -8.74
N PHE A 154 -17.32 -7.46 -9.87
CA PHE A 154 -17.10 -6.87 -11.20
C PHE A 154 -18.13 -5.81 -11.56
N THR A 155 -19.35 -5.84 -11.00
CA THR A 155 -20.30 -4.75 -11.10
C THR A 155 -19.75 -3.49 -10.40
N GLY A 156 -19.20 -3.64 -9.20
CA GLY A 156 -18.54 -2.53 -8.48
C GLY A 156 -17.36 -1.95 -9.26
N VAL A 157 -16.49 -2.82 -9.81
CA VAL A 157 -15.37 -2.40 -10.67
C VAL A 157 -15.87 -1.64 -11.90
N GLY A 158 -16.93 -2.13 -12.54
CA GLY A 158 -17.54 -1.47 -13.70
C GLY A 158 -18.06 -0.06 -13.38
N LEU A 159 -18.74 0.10 -12.25
CA LEU A 159 -19.26 1.39 -11.79
C LEU A 159 -18.13 2.38 -11.48
N VAL A 160 -17.07 1.93 -10.79
CA VAL A 160 -15.89 2.78 -10.51
C VAL A 160 -15.18 3.14 -11.81
N THR A 161 -15.01 2.21 -12.73
CA THR A 161 -14.40 2.47 -14.04
C THR A 161 -15.19 3.52 -14.82
N ALA A 162 -16.52 3.40 -14.85
CA ALA A 162 -17.40 4.38 -15.47
C ALA A 162 -17.25 5.77 -14.81
N ALA A 163 -17.21 5.83 -13.48
CA ALA A 163 -17.00 7.07 -12.73
C ALA A 163 -15.66 7.73 -13.08
N VAL A 164 -14.57 6.95 -13.16
CA VAL A 164 -13.24 7.43 -13.55
C VAL A 164 -13.24 7.99 -14.98
N ILE A 165 -13.90 7.31 -15.92
CA ILE A 165 -14.02 7.78 -17.31
C ILE A 165 -14.79 9.10 -17.36
N VAL A 166 -15.92 9.21 -16.65
CA VAL A 166 -16.71 10.45 -16.58
C VAL A 166 -15.88 11.58 -15.97
N CYS A 167 -15.18 11.35 -14.87
CA CYS A 167 -14.27 12.33 -14.28
C CYS A 167 -13.20 12.78 -15.28
N ALA A 168 -12.53 11.84 -15.94
CA ALA A 168 -11.50 12.16 -16.93
C ALA A 168 -12.06 13.01 -18.10
N MET A 169 -13.26 12.71 -18.59
CA MET A 169 -13.94 13.49 -19.64
C MET A 169 -14.29 14.91 -19.21
N ILE A 170 -14.75 15.08 -17.96
CA ILE A 170 -15.07 16.41 -17.40
C ILE A 170 -13.80 17.24 -17.30
N TYR A 171 -12.74 16.69 -16.72
CA TYR A 171 -11.48 17.41 -16.55
C TYR A 171 -10.76 17.72 -17.87
N ALA A 172 -10.91 16.87 -18.89
CA ALA A 172 -10.38 17.14 -20.22
C ALA A 172 -11.06 18.36 -20.90
N ARG A 173 -12.24 18.77 -20.43
CA ARG A 173 -12.97 19.95 -20.94
C ARG A 173 -12.70 21.23 -20.17
N LEU A 174 -12.03 21.14 -19.00
CA LEU A 174 -11.68 22.34 -18.23
C LEU A 174 -10.51 23.07 -18.91
N PRO A 175 -10.46 24.42 -18.81
CA PRO A 175 -9.32 25.18 -19.26
C PRO A 175 -8.05 24.64 -18.61
N GLN A 176 -7.06 24.32 -19.42
CA GLN A 176 -5.76 23.85 -18.93
C GLN A 176 -4.87 25.05 -18.67
N ASP A 177 -4.13 25.03 -17.56
CA ASP A 177 -3.12 26.04 -17.28
C ASP A 177 -2.04 26.00 -18.38
N GLU A 178 -1.60 27.16 -18.85
CA GLU A 178 -0.54 27.27 -19.84
C GLU A 178 0.75 26.60 -19.33
N GLY A 179 1.30 25.67 -20.13
CA GLY A 179 2.54 24.95 -19.82
C GLY A 179 2.36 23.51 -19.33
N ARG A 180 1.14 23.02 -19.06
CA ARG A 180 0.90 21.63 -18.69
C ARG A 180 0.91 20.68 -19.89
N SER A 181 1.64 19.57 -19.78
CA SER A 181 1.67 18.52 -20.80
C SER A 181 0.76 17.35 -20.42
N VAL A 182 -0.54 17.48 -20.73
CA VAL A 182 -1.56 16.47 -20.39
C VAL A 182 -1.17 15.07 -20.91
N GLY A 183 -0.64 14.97 -22.13
CA GLY A 183 -0.26 13.67 -22.71
C GLY A 183 0.87 12.97 -21.96
N LYS A 184 1.92 13.69 -21.56
CA LYS A 184 3.02 13.13 -20.77
C LYS A 184 2.56 12.74 -19.38
N GLY A 185 1.79 13.59 -18.70
CA GLY A 185 1.25 13.30 -17.38
C GLY A 185 0.30 12.11 -17.40
N LEU A 186 -0.53 11.96 -18.43
CA LEU A 186 -1.41 10.81 -18.62
C LEU A 186 -0.62 9.50 -18.78
N ALA A 187 0.43 9.50 -19.60
CA ALA A 187 1.29 8.32 -19.77
C ALA A 187 1.94 7.90 -18.44
N ILE A 188 2.46 8.85 -17.67
CA ILE A 188 3.05 8.57 -16.35
C ILE A 188 1.97 8.09 -15.37
N SER A 189 0.76 8.64 -15.40
CA SER A 189 -0.38 8.20 -14.59
C SER A 189 -0.76 6.74 -14.87
N ILE A 190 -0.74 6.33 -16.15
CA ILE A 190 -1.01 4.93 -16.54
C ILE A 190 0.06 4.01 -15.96
N ILE A 191 1.35 4.35 -16.09
CA ILE A 191 2.45 3.56 -15.54
C ILE A 191 2.34 3.48 -14.01
N ALA A 192 2.07 4.61 -13.35
CA ALA A 192 1.84 4.67 -11.91
C ALA A 192 0.67 3.79 -11.48
N GLY A 193 -0.45 3.84 -12.21
CA GLY A 193 -1.64 3.04 -11.94
C GLY A 193 -1.39 1.54 -12.11
N ILE A 194 -0.66 1.14 -13.13
CA ILE A 194 -0.25 -0.26 -13.33
C ILE A 194 0.59 -0.74 -12.14
N ALA A 195 1.65 -0.01 -11.79
CA ALA A 195 2.51 -0.35 -10.66
C ALA A 195 1.73 -0.40 -9.34
N MET A 196 0.84 0.58 -9.12
CA MET A 196 -0.04 0.64 -7.94
C MET A 196 -1.05 -0.52 -7.92
N GLY A 197 -1.53 -1.00 -9.05
CA GLY A 197 -2.43 -2.15 -9.13
C GLY A 197 -1.75 -3.46 -8.74
N PHE A 198 -0.45 -3.59 -9.00
CA PHE A 198 0.29 -4.82 -8.72
C PHE A 198 0.89 -4.89 -7.31
N PHE A 199 1.13 -3.78 -6.61
CA PHE A 199 1.81 -3.81 -5.32
C PHE A 199 1.12 -4.71 -4.30
N TYR A 200 -0.22 -4.66 -4.25
CA TYR A 200 -0.99 -5.44 -3.29
C TYR A 200 -0.86 -6.95 -3.53
N ARG A 201 -0.61 -7.38 -4.76
CA ARG A 201 -0.36 -8.79 -5.06
C ARG A 201 0.85 -9.33 -4.29
N PHE A 202 1.91 -8.54 -4.17
CA PHE A 202 3.08 -8.90 -3.39
C PHE A 202 2.76 -8.95 -1.89
N VAL A 203 2.01 -7.99 -1.38
CA VAL A 203 1.59 -7.96 0.03
C VAL A 203 0.66 -9.14 0.32
N ALA A 204 -0.36 -9.38 -0.50
CA ALA A 204 -1.30 -10.47 -0.33
C ALA A 204 -0.63 -11.86 -0.36
N ALA A 205 0.39 -12.05 -1.20
CA ALA A 205 1.15 -13.30 -1.25
C ALA A 205 1.99 -13.56 0.02
N SER A 206 2.21 -12.56 0.85
CA SER A 206 2.95 -12.68 2.12
C SER A 206 2.06 -12.95 3.34
N ILE A 207 0.73 -12.81 3.19
CA ILE A 207 -0.24 -12.85 4.28
C ILE A 207 -1.03 -14.14 4.23
N SER A 208 -1.23 -14.78 5.40
CA SER A 208 -2.16 -15.90 5.54
C SER A 208 -3.61 -15.45 5.32
N VAL A 209 -4.40 -16.27 4.64
CA VAL A 209 -5.83 -16.00 4.40
C VAL A 209 -6.65 -16.26 5.68
N ASP A 210 -6.29 -17.29 6.45
CA ASP A 210 -6.90 -17.58 7.75
C ASP A 210 -6.14 -16.84 8.85
N PHE A 211 -6.75 -15.76 9.36
CA PHE A 211 -6.13 -14.93 10.40
C PHE A 211 -6.22 -15.56 11.80
N ALA A 212 -7.23 -16.41 12.04
CA ALA A 212 -7.39 -17.10 13.31
C ALA A 212 -6.34 -18.21 13.47
N ASN A 213 -6.03 -18.94 12.38
CA ASN A 213 -5.04 -20.00 12.34
C ASN A 213 -4.02 -19.74 11.21
N PRO A 214 -3.13 -18.74 11.35
CA PRO A 214 -2.23 -18.35 10.28
C PRO A 214 -1.30 -19.49 9.89
N GLU A 215 -1.14 -19.72 8.59
CA GLU A 215 -0.24 -20.72 8.03
C GLU A 215 1.21 -20.47 8.45
N ALA A 216 1.96 -21.57 8.62
CA ALA A 216 3.39 -21.48 8.94
C ALA A 216 4.16 -20.86 7.75
N GLY A 217 5.06 -19.92 8.05
CA GLY A 217 5.85 -19.21 7.04
C GLY A 217 5.17 -17.98 6.45
N LEU A 218 3.84 -17.86 6.52
CA LEU A 218 3.10 -16.65 6.14
C LEU A 218 2.90 -15.71 7.34
N MET A 219 2.70 -14.44 7.06
CA MET A 219 2.55 -13.39 8.06
C MET A 219 1.09 -13.03 8.31
N THR A 220 0.83 -12.41 9.45
CA THR A 220 -0.42 -11.68 9.72
C THR A 220 -0.39 -10.31 9.06
N PRO A 221 -1.54 -9.65 8.86
CA PRO A 221 -1.60 -8.30 8.28
C PRO A 221 -0.74 -7.28 9.04
N TYR A 222 -0.63 -7.40 10.36
CA TYR A 222 0.17 -6.50 11.19
C TYR A 222 1.67 -6.62 10.90
N SER A 223 2.18 -7.85 10.82
CA SER A 223 3.59 -8.11 10.51
C SER A 223 3.92 -7.73 9.06
N ALA A 224 3.06 -8.09 8.12
CA ALA A 224 3.22 -7.72 6.71
C ALA A 224 3.22 -6.20 6.52
N GLY A 225 2.37 -5.45 7.26
CA GLY A 225 2.34 -4.00 7.25
C GLY A 225 3.65 -3.36 7.72
N VAL A 226 4.30 -3.92 8.75
CA VAL A 226 5.61 -3.45 9.21
C VAL A 226 6.68 -3.70 8.14
N VAL A 227 6.75 -4.90 7.57
CA VAL A 227 7.75 -5.24 6.52
C VAL A 227 7.52 -4.40 5.27
N PHE A 228 6.28 -4.16 4.88
CA PHE A 228 5.90 -3.24 3.81
C PHE A 228 6.39 -1.81 4.11
N GLY A 229 6.16 -1.29 5.31
CA GLY A 229 6.63 0.03 5.75
C GLY A 229 8.16 0.15 5.71
N VAL A 230 8.88 -0.92 6.08
CA VAL A 230 10.35 -0.98 5.93
C VAL A 230 10.76 -0.92 4.46
N GLY A 231 10.08 -1.64 3.57
CA GLY A 231 10.33 -1.60 2.12
C GLY A 231 10.12 -0.21 1.53
N LEU A 232 9.04 0.46 1.95
CA LEU A 232 8.71 1.83 1.56
C LEU A 232 9.80 2.81 2.01
N LEU A 233 10.21 2.77 3.28
CA LEU A 233 11.23 3.65 3.83
C LEU A 233 12.61 3.38 3.23
N ALA A 234 13.02 2.12 3.10
CA ALA A 234 14.31 1.74 2.53
C ALA A 234 14.47 2.19 1.07
N SER A 235 13.40 2.14 0.28
CA SER A 235 13.41 2.61 -1.11
C SER A 235 13.51 4.14 -1.22
N ASN A 236 13.05 4.90 -0.23
CA ASN A 236 13.31 6.33 -0.15
C ASN A 236 14.80 6.64 0.13
N CYS A 237 15.42 5.93 1.08
CA CYS A 237 16.85 6.08 1.41
C CYS A 237 17.75 5.83 0.19
N SER A 238 17.51 4.76 -0.56
CA SER A 238 18.31 4.40 -1.72
C SER A 238 18.24 5.44 -2.83
N ARG A 239 17.12 6.11 -2.98
CA ARG A 239 16.90 7.15 -3.99
C ARG A 239 17.63 8.44 -3.67
N GLN A 240 17.64 8.87 -2.41
CA GLN A 240 18.36 10.08 -1.99
C GLN A 240 19.86 9.89 -2.17
N ALA A 241 20.40 8.74 -1.79
CA ALA A 241 21.80 8.39 -2.03
C ALA A 241 22.16 8.38 -3.53
N GLY A 242 21.23 8.04 -4.41
CA GLY A 242 21.38 8.14 -5.87
C GLY A 242 21.32 9.57 -6.39
N ALA A 243 20.41 10.38 -5.88
CA ALA A 243 20.27 11.80 -6.25
C ALA A 243 21.48 12.63 -5.80
N ASP A 244 21.97 12.40 -4.58
CA ASP A 244 23.17 13.06 -4.06
C ASP A 244 24.42 12.70 -4.85
N ARG A 245 24.56 11.45 -5.30
CA ARG A 245 25.67 11.03 -6.21
C ARG A 245 25.58 11.70 -7.58
N LEU A 246 24.39 11.87 -8.13
CA LEU A 246 24.18 12.57 -9.40
C LEU A 246 24.48 14.06 -9.26
N LEU A 247 24.07 14.69 -8.17
CA LEU A 247 24.39 16.10 -7.89
C LEU A 247 25.89 16.31 -7.68
N CYS A 248 26.59 15.42 -6.96
CA CYS A 248 28.05 15.47 -6.85
C CYS A 248 28.78 15.24 -8.19
N HIS A 249 28.18 14.54 -9.13
CA HIS A 249 28.77 14.34 -10.47
C HIS A 249 28.52 15.52 -11.42
N VAL A 250 27.42 16.27 -11.21
CA VAL A 250 27.04 17.43 -12.05
C VAL A 250 27.67 18.73 -11.55
N SER A 251 27.85 18.84 -10.25
CA SER A 251 28.51 19.98 -9.60
C SER A 251 30.00 19.74 -9.35
N GLY A 252 30.81 19.45 -10.33
CA GLY A 252 32.24 19.19 -10.19
C GLY A 252 32.93 19.97 -9.05
N PRO A 253 34.12 19.53 -8.59
CA PRO A 253 34.76 20.12 -7.41
C PRO A 253 34.99 21.62 -7.63
N THR A 254 34.30 22.44 -6.78
CA THR A 254 34.59 23.87 -6.65
C THR A 254 35.92 24.05 -5.93
#